data_f8abe68bf7aaced07ee7192e20d78d30
#
_entry.id   f8abe68bf7aaced07ee7192e20d78d30
#
_cell.length_a   1.000
_cell.length_b   1.000
_cell.length_c   1.000
_cell.angle_alpha   90.00
_cell.angle_beta   90.00
_cell.angle_gamma   90.00
#
_symmetry.space_group_name_H-M   'P 1'
#
loop_
_entity.id
_entity.type
_entity.pdbx_description
1 polymer ?
#
loop_
_entity_poly.entity_id
_entity_poly.type
_entity_poly.pdbx_seq_one_letter_code
_entity_poly.pdbx_strand_id
1 'polypeptide(L)'
;MKGEWGMASYPIYQFYSELCNYEPKIWRRFQVPGNITMAQLGYIIMTMYEMQASHLFDFSVPSRDNFILYLKALNPNQEETNLTTFKNKEIIQYKFQNDDIDILWEPITNKMKSAFFSCSGEKLTMKYDNGDGWEIGLTLENIIMDKELPGRELPRVLGGAGYGIIEDCGGPGGLKQLADVFQKKTGLEYEDCCKWLGRQELDLLSFDSNDMNFRLKKIPRIYRDIYEYGVQPTQRSINLLERKYLKR
;
A
#
# COMPACT_ATOMS: atom_id res chain seq x y z
N MET A 1 6.56 16.48 -35.89
CA MET A 1 5.80 17.03 -34.76
C MET A 1 6.23 16.26 -33.51
N LYS A 2 7.02 16.88 -32.63
CA LYS A 2 7.40 16.32 -31.34
C LYS A 2 6.17 16.41 -30.46
N GLY A 3 5.61 15.28 -30.04
CA GLY A 3 4.48 15.25 -29.11
C GLY A 3 4.84 15.97 -27.82
N GLU A 4 4.06 16.97 -27.44
CA GLU A 4 4.09 17.60 -26.14
C GLU A 4 3.78 16.53 -25.10
N TRP A 5 4.79 16.12 -24.37
CA TRP A 5 4.66 15.26 -23.22
C TRP A 5 4.00 16.08 -22.12
N GLY A 6 2.71 15.80 -21.87
CA GLY A 6 1.94 16.53 -20.87
C GLY A 6 2.67 16.60 -19.53
N MET A 7 2.90 17.81 -19.08
CA MET A 7 3.43 18.14 -17.77
C MET A 7 2.48 17.61 -16.68
N ALA A 8 2.98 17.28 -15.50
CA ALA A 8 2.15 16.89 -14.38
C ALA A 8 1.19 18.04 -14.02
N SER A 9 -0.07 17.91 -14.46
CA SER A 9 -1.13 18.90 -14.19
C SER A 9 -1.71 18.78 -12.78
N TYR A 10 -1.23 17.85 -11.99
CA TYR A 10 -1.74 17.50 -10.66
C TYR A 10 -0.64 17.63 -9.62
N PRO A 11 -1.00 17.96 -8.35
CA PRO A 11 -0.03 17.97 -7.27
C PRO A 11 0.60 16.57 -7.09
N ILE A 12 1.82 16.57 -6.60
CA ILE A 12 2.54 15.36 -6.21
C ILE A 12 2.45 15.28 -4.68
N TYR A 13 1.96 14.16 -4.18
CA TYR A 13 1.95 13.88 -2.75
C TYR A 13 3.20 13.09 -2.37
N GLN A 14 3.94 13.61 -1.41
CA GLN A 14 5.07 12.91 -0.81
C GLN A 14 4.66 12.37 0.55
N PHE A 15 4.77 11.07 0.71
CA PHE A 15 4.47 10.36 1.94
C PHE A 15 5.72 9.78 2.58
N TYR A 16 5.73 9.78 3.91
CA TYR A 16 6.47 8.84 4.73
C TYR A 16 5.51 7.74 5.16
N SER A 17 5.95 6.49 5.08
CA SER A 17 5.18 5.35 5.60
C SER A 17 6.07 4.41 6.39
N GLU A 18 5.50 3.72 7.38
CA GLU A 18 6.19 2.71 8.17
C GLU A 18 5.27 1.55 8.54
N LEU A 19 5.85 0.36 8.65
CA LEU A 19 5.18 -0.80 9.19
C LEU A 19 5.01 -0.61 10.70
N CYS A 20 3.76 -0.61 11.16
CA CYS A 20 3.44 -0.45 12.58
C CYS A 20 3.84 -1.69 13.39
N ASN A 21 4.15 -1.49 14.66
CA ASN A 21 4.41 -2.55 15.64
C ASN A 21 5.58 -3.50 15.27
N TYR A 22 6.54 -3.03 14.47
CA TYR A 22 7.71 -3.80 14.08
C TYR A 22 9.01 -3.00 14.22
N GLU A 23 10.05 -3.64 14.75
CA GLU A 23 11.41 -3.11 14.84
C GLU A 23 12.45 -4.19 14.44
N PRO A 24 13.52 -3.80 13.73
CA PRO A 24 13.88 -2.44 13.28
C PRO A 24 12.90 -1.92 12.22
N LYS A 25 12.71 -0.59 12.16
CA LYS A 25 11.70 0.03 11.31
C LYS A 25 11.82 -0.38 9.85
N ILE A 26 10.71 -0.85 9.28
CA ILE A 26 10.52 -1.02 7.85
C ILE A 26 9.73 0.19 7.37
N TRP A 27 10.36 1.05 6.56
CA TRP A 27 9.77 2.33 6.16
C TRP A 27 10.05 2.68 4.71
N ARG A 28 9.21 3.57 4.15
CA ARG A 28 9.37 4.12 2.81
C ARG A 28 9.05 5.62 2.81
N ARG A 29 9.83 6.38 2.04
CA ARG A 29 9.49 7.74 1.62
C ARG A 29 9.26 7.71 0.12
N PHE A 30 8.10 8.15 -0.34
CA PHE A 30 7.72 7.97 -1.72
C PHE A 30 6.83 9.12 -2.22
N GLN A 31 6.73 9.24 -3.54
CA GLN A 31 5.91 10.24 -4.21
C GLN A 31 4.92 9.58 -5.15
N VAL A 32 3.70 10.11 -5.15
CA VAL A 32 2.61 9.67 -6.03
C VAL A 32 1.92 10.87 -6.68
N PRO A 33 1.34 10.73 -7.89
CA PRO A 33 0.54 11.80 -8.47
C PRO A 33 -0.77 11.95 -7.69
N GLY A 34 -1.21 13.19 -7.45
CA GLY A 34 -2.42 13.49 -6.68
C GLY A 34 -3.74 13.11 -7.37
N ASN A 35 -3.69 12.57 -8.57
CA ASN A 35 -4.86 12.13 -9.32
C ASN A 35 -5.09 10.60 -9.28
N ILE A 36 -4.34 9.86 -8.48
CA ILE A 36 -4.57 8.43 -8.27
C ILE A 36 -5.76 8.21 -7.32
N THR A 37 -6.32 7.01 -7.38
CA THR A 37 -7.35 6.56 -6.42
C THR A 37 -6.70 5.99 -5.16
N MET A 38 -7.47 5.86 -4.08
CA MET A 38 -6.99 5.17 -2.87
C MET A 38 -6.66 3.71 -3.16
N ALA A 39 -7.40 3.05 -4.07
CA ALA A 39 -7.06 1.71 -4.56
C ALA A 39 -5.65 1.67 -5.16
N GLN A 40 -5.35 2.61 -6.05
CA GLN A 40 -4.03 2.70 -6.66
C GLN A 40 -2.93 3.00 -5.61
N LEU A 41 -3.25 3.82 -4.60
CA LEU A 41 -2.34 4.01 -3.45
C LEU A 41 -2.10 2.68 -2.72
N GLY A 42 -3.16 1.89 -2.48
CA GLY A 42 -3.05 0.55 -1.89
C GLY A 42 -2.13 -0.36 -2.70
N TYR A 43 -2.30 -0.44 -4.02
CA TYR A 43 -1.42 -1.23 -4.90
C TYR A 43 0.05 -0.79 -4.86
N ILE A 44 0.29 0.52 -4.73
CA ILE A 44 1.64 1.08 -4.57
C ILE A 44 2.24 0.63 -3.23
N ILE A 45 1.48 0.74 -2.14
CA ILE A 45 1.91 0.33 -0.79
C ILE A 45 2.16 -1.18 -0.76
N MET A 46 1.24 -2.00 -1.26
CA MET A 46 1.43 -3.44 -1.34
C MET A 46 2.71 -3.81 -2.10
N THR A 47 2.99 -3.12 -3.20
CA THR A 47 4.25 -3.32 -3.94
C THR A 47 5.47 -2.99 -3.08
N MET A 48 5.45 -1.88 -2.32
CA MET A 48 6.58 -1.43 -1.52
C MET A 48 6.84 -2.28 -0.28
N TYR A 49 5.81 -2.94 0.25
CA TYR A 49 5.90 -3.77 1.44
C TYR A 49 5.86 -5.28 1.13
N GLU A 50 6.06 -5.67 -0.13
CA GLU A 50 6.13 -7.07 -0.61
C GLU A 50 4.86 -7.88 -0.34
N MET A 51 3.71 -7.23 -0.21
CA MET A 51 2.41 -7.87 -0.08
C MET A 51 2.01 -8.52 -1.40
N GLN A 52 1.44 -9.72 -1.36
CA GLN A 52 1.05 -10.48 -2.55
C GLN A 52 -0.35 -10.08 -3.06
N ALA A 53 -1.02 -9.18 -2.35
CA ALA A 53 -2.40 -8.76 -2.63
C ALA A 53 -3.41 -9.93 -2.62
N SER A 54 -3.21 -10.90 -1.72
CA SER A 54 -4.08 -12.07 -1.52
C SER A 54 -5.16 -11.85 -0.45
N HIS A 55 -5.07 -10.74 0.28
CA HIS A 55 -5.96 -10.40 1.39
C HIS A 55 -6.66 -9.06 1.19
N LEU A 56 -7.69 -8.82 2.01
CA LEU A 56 -8.41 -7.55 2.06
C LEU A 56 -7.54 -6.43 2.60
N PHE A 57 -7.76 -5.22 2.11
CA PHE A 57 -7.20 -4.02 2.72
C PHE A 57 -8.22 -2.90 2.83
N ASP A 58 -7.99 -1.99 3.76
CA ASP A 58 -8.74 -0.76 3.92
C ASP A 58 -7.83 0.42 4.31
N PHE A 59 -8.39 1.63 4.25
CA PHE A 59 -7.73 2.84 4.74
C PHE A 59 -8.58 3.52 5.80
N SER A 60 -7.95 3.88 6.92
CA SER A 60 -8.48 4.77 7.94
C SER A 60 -7.87 6.16 7.83
N VAL A 61 -8.69 7.19 7.79
CA VAL A 61 -8.28 8.61 7.68
C VAL A 61 -8.82 9.40 8.87
N PRO A 62 -8.07 9.53 9.97
CA PRO A 62 -8.56 10.10 11.23
C PRO A 62 -9.08 11.54 11.13
N SER A 63 -8.50 12.37 10.26
CA SER A 63 -8.96 13.76 10.06
C SER A 63 -10.42 13.83 9.60
N ARG A 64 -10.88 12.83 8.90
CA ARG A 64 -12.24 12.73 8.40
C ARG A 64 -13.21 12.22 9.47
N ASP A 65 -12.79 11.28 10.31
CA ASP A 65 -13.58 10.84 11.46
C ASP A 65 -13.91 12.03 12.38
N ASN A 66 -12.94 12.91 12.61
CA ASN A 66 -13.12 14.15 13.38
C ASN A 66 -14.10 15.13 12.68
N PHE A 67 -14.05 15.25 11.35
CA PHE A 67 -14.98 16.08 10.61
C PHE A 67 -16.42 15.53 10.66
N ILE A 68 -16.60 14.22 10.60
CA ILE A 68 -17.89 13.57 10.74
C ILE A 68 -18.44 13.78 12.15
N LEU A 69 -17.60 13.64 13.20
CA LEU A 69 -18.00 13.94 14.57
C LEU A 69 -18.42 15.40 14.76
N TYR A 70 -17.72 16.32 14.11
CA TYR A 70 -18.07 17.74 14.10
C TYR A 70 -19.42 17.99 13.40
N LEU A 71 -19.66 17.38 12.25
CA LEU A 71 -20.96 17.48 11.56
C LEU A 71 -22.11 16.89 12.37
N LYS A 72 -21.89 15.78 13.10
CA LYS A 72 -22.85 15.19 14.02
C LYS A 72 -23.18 16.13 15.17
N ALA A 73 -22.19 16.81 15.73
CA ALA A 73 -22.38 17.78 16.80
C ALA A 73 -23.19 19.02 16.35
N LEU A 74 -23.03 19.44 15.09
CA LEU A 74 -23.80 20.55 14.51
C LEU A 74 -25.24 20.17 14.15
N ASN A 75 -25.51 18.89 13.88
CA ASN A 75 -26.83 18.41 13.41
C ASN A 75 -27.27 17.18 14.21
N PRO A 76 -27.56 17.31 15.51
CA PRO A 76 -27.84 16.16 16.39
C PRO A 76 -29.12 15.39 16.04
N ASN A 77 -30.00 15.95 15.20
CA ASN A 77 -31.27 15.35 14.80
C ASN A 77 -31.23 14.71 13.39
N GLN A 78 -30.09 14.68 12.71
CA GLN A 78 -29.97 14.00 11.43
C GLN A 78 -29.81 12.50 11.65
N GLU A 79 -30.69 11.72 10.99
CA GLU A 79 -30.68 10.26 11.09
C GLU A 79 -29.31 9.67 10.72
N GLU A 80 -28.88 8.69 11.50
CA GLU A 80 -27.61 7.97 11.34
C GLU A 80 -27.40 7.41 9.92
N THR A 81 -28.45 7.13 9.18
CA THR A 81 -28.42 6.60 7.82
C THR A 81 -27.62 7.48 6.83
N ASN A 82 -27.75 8.79 6.90
CA ASN A 82 -27.00 9.69 6.00
C ASN A 82 -25.53 9.84 6.38
N LEU A 83 -25.21 9.72 7.68
CA LEU A 83 -23.84 9.79 8.20
C LEU A 83 -23.13 8.44 8.07
N THR A 84 -23.86 7.33 8.18
CA THR A 84 -23.36 5.98 7.93
C THR A 84 -23.02 5.79 6.44
N THR A 85 -23.80 6.40 5.54
CA THR A 85 -23.47 6.41 4.11
C THR A 85 -22.15 7.14 3.84
N PHE A 86 -21.85 8.24 4.55
CA PHE A 86 -20.54 8.89 4.48
C PHE A 86 -19.43 7.99 5.04
N LYS A 87 -19.65 7.35 6.17
CA LYS A 87 -18.67 6.47 6.81
C LYS A 87 -18.36 5.23 5.95
N ASN A 88 -19.37 4.64 5.32
CA ASN A 88 -19.21 3.50 4.41
C ASN A 88 -18.58 3.88 3.06
N LYS A 89 -18.64 5.15 2.66
CA LYS A 89 -17.97 5.68 1.46
C LYS A 89 -16.45 5.83 1.61
N GLU A 90 -15.92 5.64 2.81
CA GLU A 90 -14.56 5.98 3.18
C GLU A 90 -13.68 4.79 3.47
N ILE A 91 -14.29 3.64 3.72
CA ILE A 91 -13.56 2.39 3.90
C ILE A 91 -13.53 1.68 2.56
N ILE A 92 -12.36 1.68 1.93
CA ILE A 92 -12.13 0.81 0.79
C ILE A 92 -11.73 -0.54 1.34
N GLN A 93 -12.65 -1.49 1.28
CA GLN A 93 -12.31 -2.89 1.43
C GLN A 93 -12.23 -3.51 0.05
N TYR A 94 -11.07 -4.06 -0.28
CA TYR A 94 -10.88 -4.90 -1.45
C TYR A 94 -10.88 -6.36 -1.01
N LYS A 95 -11.88 -7.10 -1.45
CA LYS A 95 -11.97 -8.53 -1.20
C LYS A 95 -11.35 -9.27 -2.37
N PHE A 96 -10.25 -10.01 -2.10
CA PHE A 96 -9.49 -10.74 -3.10
C PHE A 96 -9.77 -12.24 -3.10
N GLN A 97 -10.92 -12.71 -2.71
CA GLN A 97 -11.24 -14.14 -2.80
C GLN A 97 -12.50 -14.37 -3.63
N ASN A 98 -12.29 -15.18 -4.68
CA ASN A 98 -13.25 -15.94 -5.48
C ASN A 98 -14.74 -15.58 -5.30
N ASP A 99 -15.37 -15.19 -6.39
CA ASP A 99 -16.79 -15.20 -6.72
C ASP A 99 -17.66 -14.03 -6.28
N ASP A 100 -17.30 -13.25 -5.26
CA ASP A 100 -18.05 -12.04 -4.93
C ASP A 100 -17.10 -10.86 -4.72
N ILE A 101 -16.78 -10.19 -5.82
CA ILE A 101 -16.17 -8.85 -5.76
C ILE A 101 -17.30 -7.88 -5.43
N ASP A 102 -17.71 -7.81 -4.19
CA ASP A 102 -18.38 -6.65 -3.66
C ASP A 102 -17.35 -5.52 -3.54
N ILE A 103 -17.07 -4.93 -4.70
CA ILE A 103 -16.44 -3.62 -4.75
C ILE A 103 -17.51 -2.68 -4.23
N LEU A 104 -17.44 -2.33 -2.95
CA LEU A 104 -18.17 -1.18 -2.43
C LEU A 104 -17.55 0.08 -3.05
N TRP A 105 -17.83 0.24 -4.36
CA TRP A 105 -17.55 1.43 -5.12
C TRP A 105 -18.57 2.49 -4.74
N GLU A 106 -18.22 3.33 -3.79
CA GLU A 106 -18.56 4.72 -3.85
C GLU A 106 -17.34 5.56 -3.59
N PRO A 107 -17.29 6.68 -4.23
CA PRO A 107 -16.40 7.11 -5.30
C PRO A 107 -15.09 7.57 -4.75
N ILE A 108 -14.29 6.66 -4.38
CA ILE A 108 -12.85 6.86 -4.29
C ILE A 108 -12.25 6.90 -5.72
N THR A 109 -13.09 6.81 -6.73
CA THR A 109 -12.86 7.36 -8.06
C THR A 109 -12.70 8.88 -8.02
N ASN A 110 -13.13 9.56 -6.98
CA ASN A 110 -12.69 10.90 -6.68
C ASN A 110 -11.27 10.80 -6.15
N LYS A 111 -10.33 10.79 -7.15
CA LYS A 111 -8.95 11.23 -7.07
C LYS A 111 -8.63 11.74 -5.67
N MET A 112 -7.44 11.44 -5.14
CA MET A 112 -6.92 12.01 -3.88
C MET A 112 -6.96 13.53 -3.95
N LYS A 113 -8.12 14.08 -4.30
CA LYS A 113 -8.34 15.51 -4.40
C LYS A 113 -8.42 16.07 -2.99
N SER A 114 -7.80 17.21 -2.89
CA SER A 114 -7.88 18.30 -1.92
C SER A 114 -8.89 18.22 -0.75
N ALA A 115 -9.92 17.37 -0.83
CA ALA A 115 -10.84 17.09 0.27
C ALA A 115 -10.28 16.13 1.33
N PHE A 116 -9.25 15.32 0.99
CA PHE A 116 -8.65 14.34 1.90
C PHE A 116 -7.28 14.78 2.42
N PHE A 117 -6.52 15.49 1.58
CA PHE A 117 -5.16 15.91 1.89
C PHE A 117 -5.04 17.39 1.62
N SER A 118 -5.37 18.20 2.61
CA SER A 118 -5.34 19.66 2.51
C SER A 118 -4.02 20.25 2.97
N CYS A 119 -3.28 19.57 3.84
CA CYS A 119 -2.03 20.06 4.38
C CYS A 119 -1.04 18.93 4.73
N SER A 120 0.23 19.29 4.84
CA SER A 120 1.25 18.40 5.36
C SER A 120 0.98 18.06 6.83
N GLY A 121 1.37 16.84 7.24
CA GLY A 121 1.14 16.32 8.58
C GLY A 121 -0.11 15.45 8.72
N GLU A 122 -0.97 15.39 7.70
CA GLU A 122 -2.12 14.49 7.70
C GLU A 122 -1.67 13.04 7.70
N LYS A 123 -2.40 12.22 8.46
CA LYS A 123 -2.09 10.81 8.66
C LYS A 123 -3.23 9.94 8.15
N LEU A 124 -2.86 8.76 7.67
CA LEU A 124 -3.78 7.68 7.35
C LEU A 124 -3.09 6.36 7.69
N THR A 125 -3.90 5.32 7.86
CA THR A 125 -3.40 3.97 8.11
C THR A 125 -4.02 3.04 7.08
N MET A 126 -3.19 2.27 6.38
CA MET A 126 -3.63 1.13 5.59
C MET A 126 -3.60 -0.11 6.49
N LYS A 127 -4.71 -0.83 6.55
CA LYS A 127 -4.79 -2.16 7.14
C LYS A 127 -4.83 -3.19 6.03
N TYR A 128 -4.10 -4.27 6.20
CA TYR A 128 -4.03 -5.36 5.24
C TYR A 128 -4.04 -6.68 5.99
N ASP A 129 -4.83 -7.64 5.51
CA ASP A 129 -5.03 -8.94 6.14
C ASP A 129 -5.54 -8.85 7.59
N ASN A 130 -6.85 -9.02 7.77
CA ASN A 130 -7.46 -8.99 9.10
C ASN A 130 -7.00 -10.14 10.02
N GLY A 131 -6.46 -11.22 9.47
CA GLY A 131 -5.91 -12.36 10.23
C GLY A 131 -4.56 -12.03 10.84
N ASP A 132 -3.61 -11.58 10.01
CA ASP A 132 -2.26 -11.19 10.42
C ASP A 132 -2.21 -9.77 11.00
N GLY A 133 -3.18 -8.91 10.66
CA GLY A 133 -3.33 -7.57 11.24
C GLY A 133 -2.20 -6.60 10.84
N TRP A 134 -1.75 -6.65 9.60
CA TRP A 134 -0.74 -5.72 9.11
C TRP A 134 -1.27 -4.28 9.05
N GLU A 135 -0.51 -3.35 9.60
CA GLU A 135 -0.83 -1.93 9.56
C GLU A 135 0.35 -1.12 9.03
N ILE A 136 0.09 -0.29 8.02
CA ILE A 136 1.05 0.66 7.47
C ILE A 136 0.57 2.07 7.81
N GLY A 137 1.31 2.74 8.68
CA GLY A 137 1.07 4.15 8.99
C GLY A 137 1.64 5.04 7.89
N LEU A 138 0.87 6.01 7.42
CA LEU A 138 1.30 7.00 6.43
C LEU A 138 1.18 8.41 7.00
N THR A 139 2.13 9.26 6.67
CA THR A 139 2.10 10.69 6.93
C THR A 139 2.36 11.44 5.64
N LEU A 140 1.47 12.35 5.26
CA LEU A 140 1.70 13.26 4.15
C LEU A 140 2.74 14.31 4.57
N GLU A 141 3.95 14.23 4.02
CA GLU A 141 5.04 15.16 4.34
C GLU A 141 4.93 16.44 3.53
N ASN A 142 4.65 16.32 2.22
CA ASN A 142 4.65 17.48 1.31
C ASN A 142 3.61 17.33 0.21
N ILE A 143 3.08 18.48 -0.22
CA ILE A 143 2.28 18.64 -1.44
C ILE A 143 3.11 19.51 -2.40
N ILE A 144 3.55 18.92 -3.51
CA ILE A 144 4.53 19.51 -4.42
C ILE A 144 3.84 19.84 -5.75
N MET A 145 4.02 21.06 -6.23
CA MET A 145 3.58 21.48 -7.56
C MET A 145 4.81 21.57 -8.48
N ASP A 146 5.25 20.41 -8.98
CA ASP A 146 6.37 20.33 -9.92
C ASP A 146 5.85 20.08 -11.32
N LYS A 147 5.95 21.12 -12.15
CA LYS A 147 5.52 21.05 -13.56
C LYS A 147 6.59 20.45 -14.48
N GLU A 148 7.81 20.29 -14.00
CA GLU A 148 8.93 19.78 -14.78
C GLU A 148 9.10 18.26 -14.62
N LEU A 149 8.60 17.69 -13.53
CA LEU A 149 8.68 16.24 -13.29
C LEU A 149 7.74 15.50 -14.26
N PRO A 150 8.28 14.64 -15.14
CA PRO A 150 7.45 13.84 -16.02
C PRO A 150 6.56 12.90 -15.22
N GLY A 151 5.27 12.83 -15.54
CA GLY A 151 4.31 11.93 -14.86
C GLY A 151 4.71 10.44 -14.90
N ARG A 152 5.50 10.02 -15.90
CA ARG A 152 6.07 8.66 -16.00
C ARG A 152 7.10 8.32 -14.90
N GLU A 153 7.63 9.33 -14.20
CA GLU A 153 8.55 9.12 -13.07
C GLU A 153 7.82 8.77 -11.77
N LEU A 154 6.49 8.90 -11.76
CA LEU A 154 5.64 8.56 -10.62
C LEU A 154 4.83 7.28 -10.88
N PRO A 155 4.55 6.47 -9.85
CA PRO A 155 5.03 6.58 -8.47
C PRO A 155 6.53 6.28 -8.38
N ARG A 156 7.21 6.86 -7.37
CA ARG A 156 8.61 6.57 -7.10
C ARG A 156 8.91 6.57 -5.61
N VAL A 157 9.78 5.67 -5.17
CA VAL A 157 10.36 5.69 -3.83
C VAL A 157 11.61 6.56 -3.83
N LEU A 158 11.75 7.38 -2.78
CA LEU A 158 12.90 8.27 -2.57
C LEU A 158 13.91 7.66 -1.60
N GLY A 159 13.44 6.78 -0.71
CA GLY A 159 14.27 6.10 0.27
C GLY A 159 13.43 5.12 1.10
N GLY A 160 14.11 4.25 1.82
CA GLY A 160 13.48 3.25 2.66
C GLY A 160 14.50 2.39 3.39
N ALA A 161 14.00 1.56 4.30
CA ALA A 161 14.76 0.52 4.98
C ALA A 161 13.87 -0.70 5.23
N GLY A 162 14.49 -1.87 5.33
CA GLY A 162 13.84 -3.14 5.56
C GLY A 162 13.12 -3.70 4.32
N TYR A 163 12.96 -5.01 4.29
CA TYR A 163 12.40 -5.74 3.14
C TYR A 163 10.91 -5.43 2.91
N GLY A 164 10.11 -5.68 3.91
CA GLY A 164 8.65 -5.66 3.85
C GLY A 164 8.07 -6.71 4.79
N ILE A 165 6.92 -7.26 4.43
CA ILE A 165 6.29 -8.35 5.18
C ILE A 165 6.59 -9.72 4.55
N ILE A 166 6.32 -10.75 5.31
CA ILE A 166 6.16 -12.13 4.84
C ILE A 166 4.71 -12.51 5.16
N GLU A 167 3.92 -12.79 4.16
CA GLU A 167 2.51 -13.16 4.36
C GLU A 167 2.38 -14.47 5.11
N ASP A 168 1.26 -14.65 5.81
CA ASP A 168 0.90 -15.88 6.57
C ASP A 168 1.91 -16.23 7.69
N CYS A 169 2.72 -15.27 8.14
CA CYS A 169 3.68 -15.53 9.22
C CYS A 169 3.15 -15.19 10.62
N GLY A 170 1.91 -14.71 10.76
CA GLY A 170 1.31 -14.31 12.03
C GLY A 170 1.57 -12.84 12.38
N GLY A 171 1.60 -11.98 11.37
CA GLY A 171 1.70 -10.54 11.53
C GLY A 171 3.07 -10.04 12.03
N PRO A 172 3.14 -8.81 12.59
CA PRO A 172 4.41 -8.23 13.06
C PRO A 172 5.14 -9.11 14.08
N GLY A 173 4.40 -9.82 14.93
CA GLY A 173 4.95 -10.74 15.92
C GLY A 173 5.61 -11.95 15.27
N GLY A 174 4.94 -12.58 14.32
CA GLY A 174 5.47 -13.71 13.57
C GLY A 174 6.64 -13.32 12.68
N LEU A 175 6.61 -12.13 12.07
CA LEU A 175 7.75 -11.59 11.31
C LEU A 175 9.00 -11.44 12.18
N LYS A 176 8.82 -10.98 13.42
CA LYS A 176 9.94 -10.88 14.39
C LYS A 176 10.47 -12.27 14.75
N GLN A 177 9.58 -13.22 15.01
CA GLN A 177 9.99 -14.61 15.29
C GLN A 177 10.76 -15.21 14.11
N LEU A 178 10.30 -15.01 12.87
CA LEU A 178 11.03 -15.42 11.67
C LEU A 178 12.44 -14.79 11.60
N ALA A 179 12.55 -13.50 11.87
CA ALA A 179 13.84 -12.83 11.89
C ALA A 179 14.81 -13.48 12.89
N ASP A 180 14.32 -13.76 14.11
CA ASP A 180 15.11 -14.41 15.16
C ASP A 180 15.53 -15.85 14.78
N VAL A 181 14.63 -16.62 14.17
CA VAL A 181 14.90 -17.98 13.70
C VAL A 181 15.96 -18.00 12.62
N PHE A 182 15.82 -17.13 11.61
CA PHE A 182 16.81 -17.04 10.52
C PHE A 182 18.15 -16.41 10.95
N GLN A 183 18.17 -15.64 12.03
CA GLN A 183 19.42 -15.19 12.64
C GLN A 183 20.18 -16.33 13.33
N LYS A 184 19.47 -17.24 14.01
CA LYS A 184 20.07 -18.41 14.70
C LYS A 184 20.58 -19.46 13.72
N LYS A 185 19.93 -19.65 12.59
CA LYS A 185 20.25 -20.60 11.51
C LYS A 185 20.42 -22.07 11.97
N THR A 186 19.73 -22.50 13.01
CA THR A 186 19.86 -23.87 13.56
C THR A 186 18.60 -24.29 14.30
N GLY A 187 18.36 -25.63 14.35
CA GLY A 187 17.24 -26.25 15.06
C GLY A 187 16.05 -26.55 14.16
N LEU A 188 15.12 -27.34 14.72
CA LEU A 188 13.94 -27.82 13.99
C LEU A 188 13.07 -26.66 13.47
N GLU A 189 12.89 -25.61 14.27
CA GLU A 189 12.12 -24.43 13.87
C GLU A 189 12.71 -23.75 12.63
N TYR A 190 14.05 -23.63 12.56
CA TYR A 190 14.72 -23.09 11.38
C TYR A 190 14.52 -23.99 10.14
N GLU A 191 14.65 -25.32 10.32
CA GLU A 191 14.44 -26.26 9.22
C GLU A 191 13.00 -26.21 8.68
N ASP A 192 12.01 -26.08 9.56
CA ASP A 192 10.60 -25.99 9.19
C ASP A 192 10.29 -24.64 8.50
N CYS A 193 10.82 -23.53 9.00
CA CYS A 193 10.72 -22.24 8.34
C CYS A 193 11.39 -22.25 6.96
N CYS A 194 12.56 -22.89 6.81
CA CYS A 194 13.23 -23.03 5.51
C CYS A 194 12.38 -23.83 4.52
N LYS A 195 11.74 -24.93 4.96
CA LYS A 195 10.83 -25.73 4.12
C LYS A 195 9.61 -24.90 3.69
N TRP A 196 9.00 -24.19 4.65
CA TRP A 196 7.83 -23.35 4.39
C TRP A 196 8.13 -22.25 3.40
N LEU A 197 9.20 -21.47 3.61
CA LEU A 197 9.58 -20.34 2.74
C LEU A 197 10.31 -20.79 1.46
N GLY A 198 10.74 -22.05 1.35
CA GLY A 198 11.52 -22.55 0.22
C GLY A 198 12.90 -21.89 0.08
N ARG A 199 13.47 -21.36 1.17
CA ARG A 199 14.78 -20.66 1.19
C ARG A 199 15.52 -20.90 2.49
N GLN A 200 16.86 -20.84 2.44
CA GLN A 200 17.74 -21.01 3.60
C GLN A 200 18.23 -19.69 4.20
N GLU A 201 17.96 -18.58 3.53
CA GLU A 201 18.34 -17.25 4.00
C GLU A 201 17.16 -16.29 3.89
N LEU A 202 17.04 -15.42 4.87
CA LEU A 202 16.03 -14.38 4.91
C LEU A 202 16.71 -13.09 5.39
N ASP A 203 16.81 -12.12 4.49
CA ASP A 203 17.28 -10.78 4.81
C ASP A 203 16.10 -9.81 4.86
N LEU A 204 15.68 -9.49 6.07
CA LEU A 204 14.59 -8.54 6.31
C LEU A 204 15.09 -7.10 6.47
N LEU A 205 16.40 -6.86 6.43
CA LEU A 205 17.00 -5.54 6.62
C LEU A 205 17.31 -4.83 5.32
N SER A 206 17.50 -5.57 4.23
CA SER A 206 17.87 -4.99 2.93
C SER A 206 16.70 -4.25 2.28
N PHE A 207 17.03 -3.16 1.61
CA PHE A 207 16.13 -2.41 0.75
C PHE A 207 16.88 -1.86 -0.45
N ASP A 208 16.45 -2.23 -1.65
CA ASP A 208 16.98 -1.71 -2.91
C ASP A 208 15.97 -0.74 -3.56
N SER A 209 16.29 0.54 -3.52
CA SER A 209 15.44 1.60 -4.08
C SER A 209 15.36 1.54 -5.62
N ASN A 210 16.38 1.05 -6.30
CA ASN A 210 16.38 0.94 -7.77
C ASN A 210 15.46 -0.19 -8.21
N ASP A 211 15.58 -1.36 -7.56
CA ASP A 211 14.68 -2.48 -7.82
C ASP A 211 13.23 -2.10 -7.46
N MET A 212 13.01 -1.44 -6.32
CA MET A 212 11.68 -0.98 -5.93
C MET A 212 11.08 -0.02 -6.96
N ASN A 213 11.85 0.95 -7.45
CA ASN A 213 11.40 1.88 -8.49
C ASN A 213 11.12 1.16 -9.84
N PHE A 214 11.88 0.14 -10.17
CA PHE A 214 11.58 -0.71 -11.32
C PHE A 214 10.24 -1.45 -11.16
N ARG A 215 9.95 -1.99 -9.98
CA ARG A 215 8.70 -2.68 -9.64
C ARG A 215 7.51 -1.73 -9.63
N LEU A 216 7.64 -0.56 -9.03
CA LEU A 216 6.59 0.47 -8.95
C LEU A 216 6.09 0.94 -10.31
N LYS A 217 6.91 0.90 -11.34
CA LYS A 217 6.50 1.23 -12.71
C LYS A 217 5.59 0.17 -13.37
N LYS A 218 5.43 -1.00 -12.74
CA LYS A 218 4.76 -2.16 -13.37
C LYS A 218 3.74 -2.84 -12.48
N ILE A 219 4.09 -3.16 -11.24
CA ILE A 219 3.27 -4.01 -10.36
C ILE A 219 1.94 -3.35 -9.97
N PRO A 220 1.87 -2.06 -9.57
CA PRO A 220 0.59 -1.44 -9.27
C PRO A 220 -0.41 -1.51 -10.42
N ARG A 221 0.08 -1.44 -11.66
CA ARG A 221 -0.76 -1.62 -12.84
C ARG A 221 -1.21 -3.07 -13.01
N ILE A 222 -0.34 -4.05 -12.72
CA ILE A 222 -0.72 -5.47 -12.77
C ILE A 222 -1.84 -5.74 -11.76
N TYR A 223 -1.72 -5.26 -10.53
CA TYR A 223 -2.77 -5.39 -9.53
C TYR A 223 -4.08 -4.74 -10.00
N ARG A 224 -4.02 -3.50 -10.49
CA ARG A 224 -5.19 -2.84 -11.06
C ARG A 224 -5.85 -3.67 -12.18
N ASP A 225 -5.05 -4.16 -13.12
CA ASP A 225 -5.55 -4.90 -14.27
C ASP A 225 -6.23 -6.22 -13.82
N ILE A 226 -5.70 -6.88 -12.77
CA ILE A 226 -6.29 -8.09 -12.17
C ILE A 226 -7.58 -7.74 -11.42
N TYR A 227 -7.53 -6.79 -10.50
CA TYR A 227 -8.59 -6.59 -9.51
C TYR A 227 -9.70 -5.63 -9.97
N GLU A 228 -9.38 -4.63 -10.77
CA GLU A 228 -10.38 -3.70 -11.28
C GLU A 228 -10.98 -4.15 -12.62
N TYR A 229 -10.21 -4.88 -13.43
CA TYR A 229 -10.64 -5.25 -14.78
C TYR A 229 -10.76 -6.77 -15.01
N GLY A 230 -10.49 -7.60 -14.00
CA GLY A 230 -10.58 -9.06 -14.10
C GLY A 230 -9.60 -9.69 -15.11
N VAL A 231 -8.51 -8.98 -15.45
CA VAL A 231 -7.52 -9.47 -16.41
C VAL A 231 -6.63 -10.52 -15.77
N GLN A 232 -6.56 -11.70 -16.34
CA GLN A 232 -5.66 -12.75 -15.85
C GLN A 232 -4.19 -12.35 -16.05
N PRO A 233 -3.32 -12.52 -15.03
CA PRO A 233 -1.92 -12.15 -15.13
C PRO A 233 -1.20 -13.06 -16.14
N THR A 234 -0.36 -12.48 -16.97
CA THR A 234 0.52 -13.23 -17.86
C THR A 234 1.66 -13.88 -17.06
N GLN A 235 2.30 -14.93 -17.64
CA GLN A 235 3.50 -15.53 -17.01
C GLN A 235 4.59 -14.49 -16.72
N ARG A 236 4.73 -13.48 -17.59
CA ARG A 236 5.67 -12.37 -17.36
C ARG A 236 5.27 -11.54 -16.14
N SER A 237 3.97 -11.28 -15.95
CA SER A 237 3.46 -10.58 -14.76
C SER A 237 3.71 -11.39 -13.49
N ILE A 238 3.43 -12.70 -13.52
CA ILE A 238 3.70 -13.61 -12.40
C ILE A 238 5.19 -13.62 -12.04
N ASN A 239 6.07 -13.76 -13.03
CA ASN A 239 7.51 -13.73 -12.80
C ASN A 239 7.99 -12.41 -12.18
N LEU A 240 7.31 -11.29 -12.49
CA LEU A 240 7.60 -10.00 -11.92
C LEU A 240 7.14 -9.89 -10.47
N LEU A 241 5.93 -10.37 -10.17
CA LEU A 241 5.39 -10.42 -8.80
C LEU A 241 6.28 -11.27 -7.90
N GLU A 242 6.71 -12.44 -8.36
CA GLU A 242 7.53 -13.40 -7.61
C GLU A 242 9.04 -13.11 -7.66
N ARG A 243 9.47 -11.96 -8.18
CA ARG A 243 10.89 -11.58 -8.33
C ARG A 243 11.75 -12.59 -9.10
N LYS A 244 11.17 -13.41 -9.98
CA LYS A 244 11.92 -14.40 -10.81
C LYS A 244 12.86 -13.78 -11.83
N TYR A 245 12.85 -12.46 -11.99
CA TYR A 245 13.80 -11.72 -12.82
C TYR A 245 15.14 -11.46 -12.11
N LEU A 246 15.19 -11.58 -10.79
CA LEU A 246 16.45 -11.51 -10.05
C LEU A 246 17.21 -12.83 -10.30
N LYS A 247 18.42 -12.71 -10.83
CA LYS A 247 19.31 -13.86 -10.90
C LYS A 247 19.71 -14.24 -9.49
N ARG A 248 19.32 -15.45 -9.07
CA ARG A 248 19.79 -16.06 -7.83
C ARG A 248 21.25 -16.46 -7.96
#